data_7ed627d64c15c9e2a88c7198890ad62f
#
_entry.id   7ed627d64c15c9e2a88c7198890ad62f
#
_cell.length_a   1.000
_cell.length_b   1.000
_cell.length_c   1.000
_cell.angle_alpha   90.00
_cell.angle_beta   90.00
_cell.angle_gamma   90.00
#
_symmetry.space_group_name_H-M   'P 1'
#
loop_
_entity.id
_entity.type
_entity.pdbx_description
1 polymer ?
#
loop_
_entity_poly.entity_id
_entity_poly.type
_entity_poly.pdbx_seq_one_letter_code
_entity_poly.pdbx_strand_id
1 'polypeptide(L)'
;GNTLLDRSQHFGHFESFLQRYLPTHNLVIRNFSWSADEVDIQPRPDNFASTDQHLLNHKTDIIFAAFGFNESFAGKEKIPDFKSRLKKYILHTKTRSYNGEKGPKIILISPTPNQNLENTPAADLNNERLLLYTSAMREVAKSQQIGFVDVFSTVYPNESTINGVHLNEEGYRAFGSALFKGIFNVSPEPINEELRLAVVEKNKQFFRRYRPLNTFYYTGGRKGRYGYLDFLPAMKNFEIMANNRDQSIWSIAQGKETKLKIDDSNVPDLPETSQSRGGNKWMSAEDELKSFTIDPRFEVNCFASEEDFPDIACPIQIRWDSKGRLWVACSTTYPHIYPGQEPNDKIVILEDTDDDGKADKSSVWADDLHIPLSFEFGNGGVYVSEEPDFTFLKDTNGDGI
;
A
#
# COMPACT_ATOMS: atom_id res chain seq x y z
N GLY A 1 7.07 -7.90 10.34
CA GLY A 1 7.14 -6.61 11.07
C GLY A 1 5.85 -5.84 10.99
N ASN A 2 5.80 -4.71 11.68
CA ASN A 2 4.62 -3.84 11.80
C ASN A 2 4.65 -2.67 10.80
N THR A 3 3.80 -1.67 11.04
CA THR A 3 3.62 -0.47 10.22
C THR A 3 4.93 0.25 9.89
N LEU A 4 5.91 0.28 10.81
CA LEU A 4 7.20 0.95 10.58
C LEU A 4 7.93 0.39 9.36
N LEU A 5 8.02 -0.94 9.26
CA LEU A 5 8.64 -1.59 8.10
C LEU A 5 7.70 -1.67 6.90
N ASP A 6 6.39 -1.87 7.13
CA ASP A 6 5.41 -1.90 6.05
C ASP A 6 5.47 -0.61 5.21
N ARG A 7 5.42 0.54 5.85
CA ARG A 7 5.51 1.84 5.16
C ARG A 7 6.90 2.14 4.57
N SER A 8 7.98 1.56 5.12
CA SER A 8 9.34 1.84 4.63
C SER A 8 9.55 1.50 3.15
N GLN A 9 8.73 0.58 2.61
CA GLN A 9 8.79 0.18 1.20
C GLN A 9 8.46 1.31 0.22
N HIS A 10 7.64 2.27 0.63
CA HIS A 10 7.26 3.41 -0.21
C HIS A 10 8.38 4.45 -0.35
N PHE A 11 9.39 4.39 0.52
CA PHE A 11 10.48 5.37 0.55
C PHE A 11 11.83 4.81 0.08
N GLY A 12 12.08 3.52 0.24
CA GLY A 12 13.23 2.81 -0.31
C GLY A 12 14.61 3.12 0.28
N HIS A 13 14.74 4.03 1.25
CA HIS A 13 16.03 4.54 1.73
C HIS A 13 16.94 3.44 2.29
N PHE A 14 16.46 2.64 3.26
CA PHE A 14 17.28 1.62 3.89
C PHE A 14 17.78 0.57 2.89
N GLU A 15 16.92 0.09 2.00
CA GLU A 15 17.30 -0.87 0.97
C GLU A 15 18.34 -0.29 0.03
N SER A 16 18.19 0.97 -0.39
CA SER A 16 19.14 1.65 -1.27
C SER A 16 20.52 1.79 -0.62
N PHE A 17 20.58 2.05 0.69
CA PHE A 17 21.85 2.04 1.42
C PHE A 17 22.51 0.67 1.41
N LEU A 18 21.73 -0.42 1.59
CA LEU A 18 22.25 -1.79 1.52
C LEU A 18 22.78 -2.13 0.14
N GLN A 19 22.02 -1.84 -0.91
CA GLN A 19 22.41 -2.11 -2.30
C GLN A 19 23.68 -1.35 -2.66
N ARG A 20 23.80 -0.07 -2.26
CA ARG A 20 25.00 0.76 -2.48
C ARG A 20 26.22 0.25 -1.74
N TYR A 21 26.05 -0.21 -0.49
CA TYR A 21 27.15 -0.67 0.34
C TYR A 21 27.65 -2.06 -0.02
N LEU A 22 26.76 -2.93 -0.51
CA LEU A 22 27.04 -4.32 -0.85
C LEU A 22 26.74 -4.61 -2.35
N PRO A 23 27.32 -3.83 -3.30
CA PRO A 23 26.87 -3.84 -4.71
C PRO A 23 27.13 -5.17 -5.43
N THR A 24 28.08 -5.97 -4.94
CA THR A 24 28.44 -7.27 -5.57
C THR A 24 27.70 -8.46 -5.00
N HIS A 25 26.83 -8.24 -3.98
CA HIS A 25 26.11 -9.33 -3.30
C HIS A 25 24.80 -9.70 -3.98
N ASN A 26 24.31 -8.90 -4.92
CA ASN A 26 23.03 -9.10 -5.60
C ASN A 26 21.90 -9.36 -4.59
N LEU A 27 21.75 -8.43 -3.64
CA LEU A 27 20.78 -8.58 -2.55
C LEU A 27 19.34 -8.62 -3.08
N VAL A 28 18.59 -9.64 -2.68
CA VAL A 28 17.15 -9.73 -2.90
C VAL A 28 16.43 -9.35 -1.61
N ILE A 29 15.74 -8.22 -1.59
CA ILE A 29 15.04 -7.70 -0.42
C ILE A 29 13.55 -7.72 -0.68
N ARG A 30 12.78 -8.31 0.25
CA ARG A 30 11.33 -8.46 0.17
C ARG A 30 10.70 -8.03 1.48
N ASN A 31 9.67 -7.19 1.41
CA ASN A 31 8.97 -6.67 2.57
C ASN A 31 7.70 -7.49 2.84
N PHE A 32 7.71 -8.28 3.92
CA PHE A 32 6.55 -9.06 4.39
C PHE A 32 5.87 -8.43 5.60
N SER A 33 6.19 -7.18 5.91
CA SER A 33 5.55 -6.48 7.01
C SER A 33 4.10 -6.16 6.68
N TRP A 34 3.30 -6.08 7.73
CA TRP A 34 1.90 -5.71 7.62
C TRP A 34 1.55 -4.71 8.73
N SER A 35 0.85 -3.66 8.37
CA SER A 35 0.47 -2.62 9.32
C SER A 35 -0.27 -3.22 10.51
N ALA A 36 0.03 -2.71 11.68
CA ALA A 36 -0.53 -3.10 12.98
C ALA A 36 -0.20 -4.52 13.47
N ASP A 37 0.65 -5.29 12.77
CA ASP A 37 1.10 -6.59 13.28
C ASP A 37 1.80 -6.49 14.63
N GLU A 38 1.47 -7.40 15.52
CA GLU A 38 2.24 -7.74 16.71
C GLU A 38 3.07 -9.01 16.48
N VAL A 39 3.87 -9.39 17.47
CA VAL A 39 4.76 -10.57 17.37
C VAL A 39 4.00 -11.84 16.95
N ASP A 40 2.80 -12.05 17.47
CA ASP A 40 1.98 -13.25 17.27
C ASP A 40 0.49 -12.95 16.99
N ILE A 41 0.11 -11.69 16.91
CA ILE A 41 -1.21 -11.26 16.46
C ILE A 41 -1.04 -10.68 15.05
N GLN A 42 -1.27 -11.54 14.08
CA GLN A 42 -1.04 -11.26 12.66
C GLN A 42 -2.29 -11.69 11.86
N PRO A 43 -3.39 -10.91 11.92
CA PRO A 43 -4.59 -11.25 11.18
C PRO A 43 -4.31 -11.24 9.67
N ARG A 44 -4.79 -12.26 8.99
CA ARG A 44 -4.66 -12.43 7.54
C ARG A 44 -6.00 -12.88 6.96
N PRO A 45 -6.25 -12.59 5.68
CA PRO A 45 -7.40 -13.17 4.99
C PRO A 45 -7.37 -14.70 5.02
N ASP A 46 -8.54 -15.31 4.93
CA ASP A 46 -8.66 -16.76 4.85
C ASP A 46 -7.78 -17.33 3.71
N ASN A 47 -7.13 -18.45 3.99
CA ASN A 47 -6.22 -19.14 3.06
C ASN A 47 -5.00 -18.31 2.61
N PHE A 48 -4.69 -17.20 3.25
CA PHE A 48 -3.45 -16.48 3.00
C PHE A 48 -2.26 -17.31 3.50
N ALA A 49 -1.17 -17.34 2.73
CA ALA A 49 0.01 -18.10 3.11
C ALA A 49 0.62 -17.60 4.43
N SER A 50 1.11 -18.50 5.25
CA SER A 50 1.78 -18.14 6.50
C SER A 50 3.11 -17.43 6.26
N THR A 51 3.59 -16.69 7.26
CA THR A 51 4.91 -16.05 7.21
C THR A 51 6.02 -17.08 6.92
N ASP A 52 5.97 -18.27 7.51
CA ASP A 52 6.93 -19.34 7.24
C ASP A 52 6.94 -19.79 5.78
N GLN A 53 5.77 -19.90 5.15
CA GLN A 53 5.67 -20.25 3.73
C GLN A 53 6.29 -19.17 2.83
N HIS A 54 6.05 -17.88 3.14
CA HIS A 54 6.68 -16.79 2.41
C HIS A 54 8.20 -16.79 2.57
N LEU A 55 8.70 -16.93 3.80
CA LEU A 55 10.14 -16.97 4.07
C LEU A 55 10.81 -18.17 3.37
N LEU A 56 10.15 -19.33 3.35
CA LEU A 56 10.63 -20.51 2.66
C LEU A 56 10.68 -20.31 1.13
N ASN A 57 9.62 -19.76 0.55
CA ASN A 57 9.57 -19.50 -0.89
C ASN A 57 10.68 -18.56 -1.36
N HIS A 58 11.06 -17.60 -0.52
CA HIS A 58 12.12 -16.63 -0.83
C HIS A 58 13.50 -17.05 -0.30
N LYS A 59 13.66 -18.27 0.20
CA LYS A 59 14.94 -18.81 0.67
C LYS A 59 15.69 -17.86 1.62
N THR A 60 14.99 -17.34 2.62
CA THR A 60 15.41 -16.20 3.44
C THR A 60 16.63 -16.48 4.29
N ASP A 61 17.67 -15.67 4.16
CA ASP A 61 18.92 -15.72 4.94
C ASP A 61 18.91 -14.80 6.16
N ILE A 62 18.30 -13.62 6.05
CA ILE A 62 18.32 -12.57 7.07
C ILE A 62 16.90 -12.03 7.23
N ILE A 63 16.48 -11.83 8.48
CA ILE A 63 15.18 -11.28 8.84
C ILE A 63 15.38 -10.02 9.66
N PHE A 64 14.85 -8.89 9.14
CA PHE A 64 14.64 -7.67 9.92
C PHE A 64 13.23 -7.68 10.50
N ALA A 65 13.12 -7.58 11.83
CA ALA A 65 11.84 -7.69 12.52
C ALA A 65 11.59 -6.50 13.46
N ALA A 66 10.59 -5.69 13.16
CA ALA A 66 10.16 -4.56 13.98
C ALA A 66 8.86 -4.91 14.71
N PHE A 67 8.89 -4.83 16.03
CA PHE A 67 7.77 -5.07 16.94
C PHE A 67 7.85 -4.11 18.14
N GLY A 68 6.94 -4.23 19.09
CA GLY A 68 6.98 -3.50 20.35
C GLY A 68 6.22 -2.19 20.34
N PHE A 69 5.81 -1.68 19.19
CA PHE A 69 5.01 -0.45 19.12
C PHE A 69 3.57 -0.72 19.59
N ASN A 70 2.83 -1.59 18.90
CA ASN A 70 1.44 -1.90 19.24
C ASN A 70 1.36 -2.56 20.62
N GLU A 71 2.26 -3.47 20.91
CA GLU A 71 2.34 -4.15 22.20
C GLU A 71 2.53 -3.19 23.38
N SER A 72 3.16 -2.03 23.14
CA SER A 72 3.41 -1.03 24.20
C SER A 72 2.13 -0.43 24.78
N PHE A 73 1.04 -0.41 24.02
CA PHE A 73 -0.27 0.07 24.51
C PHE A 73 -0.86 -0.80 25.60
N ALA A 74 -0.41 -2.06 25.73
CA ALA A 74 -0.83 -2.94 26.81
C ALA A 74 -0.23 -2.58 28.19
N GLY A 75 0.70 -1.61 28.23
CA GLY A 75 1.29 -1.11 29.46
C GLY A 75 2.47 -1.95 29.99
N LYS A 76 3.09 -1.45 31.06
CA LYS A 76 4.30 -2.06 31.64
C LYS A 76 4.06 -3.44 32.24
N GLU A 77 2.86 -3.73 32.71
CA GLU A 77 2.48 -5.00 33.30
C GLU A 77 2.51 -6.15 32.31
N LYS A 78 2.44 -5.87 31.01
CA LYS A 78 2.48 -6.86 29.93
C LYS A 78 3.90 -7.11 29.37
N ILE A 79 4.92 -6.42 29.85
CA ILE A 79 6.30 -6.64 29.42
C ILE A 79 6.77 -8.10 29.59
N PRO A 80 6.51 -8.78 30.72
CA PRO A 80 6.91 -10.19 30.84
C PRO A 80 6.25 -11.10 29.80
N ASP A 81 4.99 -10.88 29.50
CA ASP A 81 4.26 -11.59 28.45
C ASP A 81 4.83 -11.28 27.07
N PHE A 82 5.04 -10.03 26.73
CA PHE A 82 5.68 -9.61 25.49
C PHE A 82 7.06 -10.27 25.30
N LYS A 83 7.92 -10.26 26.34
CA LYS A 83 9.22 -10.94 26.28
C LYS A 83 9.10 -12.43 26.02
N SER A 84 8.10 -13.09 26.60
CA SER A 84 7.83 -14.51 26.38
C SER A 84 7.41 -14.78 24.93
N ARG A 85 6.46 -14.02 24.40
CA ARG A 85 5.99 -14.10 23.01
C ARG A 85 7.13 -13.84 22.01
N LEU A 86 7.93 -12.81 22.24
CA LEU A 86 9.07 -12.47 21.40
C LEU A 86 10.15 -13.58 21.41
N LYS A 87 10.44 -14.19 22.58
CA LYS A 87 11.35 -15.35 22.67
C LYS A 87 10.82 -16.52 21.88
N LYS A 88 9.53 -16.82 21.98
CA LYS A 88 8.89 -17.92 21.23
C LYS A 88 9.03 -17.70 19.72
N TYR A 89 8.75 -16.49 19.24
CA TYR A 89 8.95 -16.10 17.83
C TYR A 89 10.41 -16.34 17.38
N ILE A 90 11.39 -15.86 18.13
CA ILE A 90 12.82 -16.00 17.80
C ILE A 90 13.23 -17.47 17.75
N LEU A 91 12.85 -18.26 18.76
CA LEU A 91 13.20 -19.68 18.81
C LEU A 91 12.57 -20.46 17.64
N HIS A 92 11.30 -20.21 17.35
CA HIS A 92 10.63 -20.80 16.20
C HIS A 92 11.36 -20.47 14.90
N THR A 93 11.66 -19.20 14.67
CA THR A 93 12.30 -18.73 13.44
C THR A 93 13.73 -19.24 13.28
N LYS A 94 14.53 -19.26 14.35
CA LYS A 94 15.92 -19.74 14.32
C LYS A 94 16.05 -21.23 13.99
N THR A 95 15.04 -22.03 14.29
CA THR A 95 15.05 -23.48 14.03
C THR A 95 14.64 -23.85 12.61
N ARG A 96 14.23 -22.86 11.78
CA ARG A 96 13.81 -23.07 10.40
C ARG A 96 14.95 -22.82 9.43
N SER A 97 15.16 -23.73 8.50
CA SER A 97 16.12 -23.55 7.40
C SER A 97 15.39 -23.10 6.15
N TYR A 98 15.02 -21.81 6.11
CA TYR A 98 14.24 -21.28 4.98
C TYR A 98 15.02 -21.32 3.66
N ASN A 99 16.35 -21.17 3.70
CA ASN A 99 17.23 -21.28 2.54
C ASN A 99 17.64 -22.74 2.22
N GLY A 100 17.19 -23.71 3.02
CA GLY A 100 17.55 -25.13 2.89
C GLY A 100 18.88 -25.52 3.53
N GLU A 101 19.65 -24.56 4.11
CA GLU A 101 20.95 -24.81 4.68
C GLU A 101 20.99 -24.57 6.19
N LYS A 102 20.61 -23.38 6.64
CA LYS A 102 20.73 -22.94 8.05
C LYS A 102 19.59 -22.02 8.46
N GLY A 103 19.43 -21.86 9.78
CA GLY A 103 18.49 -20.88 10.32
C GLY A 103 18.89 -19.43 9.94
N PRO A 104 17.90 -18.53 9.74
CA PRO A 104 18.17 -17.16 9.33
C PRO A 104 18.86 -16.38 10.44
N LYS A 105 19.64 -15.37 10.06
CA LYS A 105 20.05 -14.30 10.98
C LYS A 105 18.86 -13.41 11.27
N ILE A 106 18.62 -13.10 12.55
CA ILE A 106 17.52 -12.24 12.98
C ILE A 106 18.09 -10.96 13.54
N ILE A 107 17.56 -9.83 13.10
CA ILE A 107 17.88 -8.50 13.61
C ILE A 107 16.55 -7.86 14.06
N LEU A 108 16.40 -7.67 15.37
CA LEU A 108 15.27 -6.93 15.91
C LEU A 108 15.51 -5.43 15.78
N ILE A 109 14.45 -4.72 15.46
CA ILE A 109 14.44 -3.25 15.33
C ILE A 109 13.44 -2.71 16.35
N SER A 110 13.89 -1.79 17.21
CA SER A 110 13.01 -1.13 18.17
C SER A 110 11.95 -0.29 17.48
N PRO A 111 10.87 0.09 18.16
CA PRO A 111 10.01 1.19 17.71
C PRO A 111 10.81 2.49 17.53
N THR A 112 10.28 3.43 16.76
CA THR A 112 10.74 4.82 16.70
C THR A 112 10.08 5.64 17.82
N PRO A 113 10.69 6.74 18.29
CA PRO A 113 10.02 7.64 19.22
C PRO A 113 8.86 8.37 18.51
N ASN A 114 7.83 8.68 19.27
CA ASN A 114 6.76 9.56 18.82
C ASN A 114 7.19 11.03 18.95
N GLN A 115 6.62 11.89 18.13
CA GLN A 115 6.81 13.34 18.17
C GLN A 115 5.54 14.04 18.66
N ASN A 116 5.68 15.06 19.50
CA ASN A 116 4.57 15.95 19.82
C ASN A 116 4.24 16.82 18.61
N LEU A 117 2.98 16.88 18.27
CA LEU A 117 2.42 17.86 17.33
C LEU A 117 1.57 18.85 18.12
N GLU A 118 1.37 20.07 17.55
CA GLU A 118 0.62 21.14 18.18
C GLU A 118 -0.73 20.68 18.76
N ASN A 119 -1.45 19.85 18.02
CA ASN A 119 -2.77 19.36 18.39
C ASN A 119 -2.78 17.92 18.95
N THR A 120 -1.62 17.29 19.13
CA THR A 120 -1.51 15.90 19.59
C THR A 120 -0.28 15.73 20.51
N PRO A 121 -0.31 16.25 21.75
CA PRO A 121 0.83 16.25 22.64
C PRO A 121 0.93 14.97 23.48
N ALA A 122 0.87 13.80 22.83
CA ALA A 122 0.87 12.50 23.52
C ALA A 122 2.23 11.78 23.47
N ALA A 123 3.26 12.40 22.85
CA ALA A 123 4.53 11.72 22.62
C ALA A 123 5.25 11.33 23.92
N ASP A 124 5.26 12.19 24.93
CA ASP A 124 6.01 11.94 26.17
C ASP A 124 5.51 10.67 26.85
N LEU A 125 4.19 10.54 27.07
CA LEU A 125 3.59 9.36 27.68
C LEU A 125 3.79 8.09 26.84
N ASN A 126 3.69 8.20 25.53
CA ASN A 126 3.92 7.08 24.63
C ASN A 126 5.40 6.67 24.63
N ASN A 127 6.32 7.63 24.64
CA ASN A 127 7.75 7.39 24.64
C ASN A 127 8.24 6.74 25.93
N GLU A 128 7.65 7.04 27.08
CA GLU A 128 7.93 6.30 28.33
C GLU A 128 7.64 4.81 28.16
N ARG A 129 6.49 4.46 27.57
CA ARG A 129 6.12 3.06 27.30
C ARG A 129 7.01 2.42 26.24
N LEU A 130 7.26 3.12 25.15
CA LEU A 130 8.10 2.64 24.04
C LEU A 130 9.53 2.36 24.51
N LEU A 131 10.09 3.19 25.41
CA LEU A 131 11.40 2.97 26.02
C LEU A 131 11.46 1.66 26.81
N LEU A 132 10.40 1.35 27.58
CA LEU A 132 10.33 0.09 28.34
C LEU A 132 10.30 -1.13 27.40
N TYR A 133 9.52 -1.07 26.33
CA TYR A 133 9.43 -2.15 25.34
C TYR A 133 10.72 -2.26 24.52
N THR A 134 11.33 -1.16 24.14
CA THR A 134 12.67 -1.14 23.51
C THR A 134 13.71 -1.83 24.38
N SER A 135 13.72 -1.53 25.70
CA SER A 135 14.62 -2.16 26.66
C SER A 135 14.35 -3.66 26.78
N ALA A 136 13.08 -4.06 26.81
CA ALA A 136 12.68 -5.46 26.83
C ALA A 136 13.15 -6.23 25.57
N MET A 137 13.02 -5.62 24.40
CA MET A 137 13.52 -6.19 23.13
C MET A 137 15.03 -6.36 23.14
N ARG A 138 15.78 -5.36 23.62
CA ARG A 138 17.24 -5.42 23.76
C ARG A 138 17.68 -6.57 24.68
N GLU A 139 17.02 -6.75 25.83
CA GLU A 139 17.29 -7.84 26.74
C GLU A 139 17.01 -9.21 26.12
N VAL A 140 15.88 -9.35 25.41
CA VAL A 140 15.56 -10.59 24.71
C VAL A 140 16.57 -10.87 23.62
N ALA A 141 16.92 -9.90 22.78
CA ALA A 141 17.91 -10.06 21.72
C ALA A 141 19.25 -10.53 22.28
N LYS A 142 19.74 -9.89 23.37
CA LYS A 142 20.97 -10.30 24.08
C LYS A 142 20.89 -11.73 24.59
N SER A 143 19.77 -12.11 25.24
CA SER A 143 19.59 -13.45 25.81
C SER A 143 19.48 -14.54 24.71
N GLN A 144 19.00 -14.18 23.53
CA GLN A 144 18.84 -15.08 22.38
C GLN A 144 20.02 -15.02 21.40
N GLN A 145 21.03 -14.19 21.67
CA GLN A 145 22.22 -14.00 20.82
C GLN A 145 21.86 -13.67 19.36
N ILE A 146 20.96 -12.69 19.19
CA ILE A 146 20.56 -12.17 17.87
C ILE A 146 20.86 -10.67 17.77
N GLY A 147 20.81 -10.12 16.56
CA GLY A 147 21.00 -8.69 16.32
C GLY A 147 19.89 -7.84 16.92
N PHE A 148 20.24 -6.64 17.37
CA PHE A 148 19.29 -5.63 17.81
C PHE A 148 19.78 -4.24 17.37
N VAL A 149 18.89 -3.46 16.78
CA VAL A 149 19.16 -2.06 16.45
C VAL A 149 18.16 -1.17 17.19
N ASP A 150 18.72 -0.27 17.98
CA ASP A 150 17.97 0.75 18.72
C ASP A 150 17.78 1.99 17.84
N VAL A 151 16.63 2.08 17.19
CA VAL A 151 16.22 3.27 16.45
C VAL A 151 15.36 4.21 17.30
N PHE A 152 14.94 3.79 18.50
CA PHE A 152 14.23 4.64 19.45
C PHE A 152 15.09 5.78 19.96
N SER A 153 16.35 5.49 20.25
CA SER A 153 17.33 6.46 20.77
C SER A 153 17.92 7.37 19.69
N THR A 154 17.47 7.25 18.44
CA THR A 154 17.90 8.10 17.33
C THR A 154 17.24 9.46 17.41
N VAL A 155 17.99 10.51 17.12
CA VAL A 155 17.44 11.86 16.96
C VAL A 155 16.85 11.97 15.55
N TYR A 156 15.56 12.15 15.48
CA TYR A 156 14.84 12.41 14.23
C TYR A 156 14.70 13.92 14.00
N PRO A 157 14.69 14.38 12.74
CA PRO A 157 14.39 15.78 12.44
C PRO A 157 13.04 16.21 13.02
N ASN A 158 12.89 17.49 13.32
CA ASN A 158 11.58 18.04 13.64
C ASN A 158 10.64 17.83 12.44
N GLU A 159 9.37 17.58 12.72
CA GLU A 159 8.34 17.38 11.68
C GLU A 159 8.64 16.17 10.75
N SER A 160 9.34 15.17 11.26
CA SER A 160 9.64 13.95 10.51
C SER A 160 8.51 12.91 10.53
N THR A 161 7.34 13.28 11.05
CA THR A 161 6.13 12.44 11.08
C THR A 161 4.92 13.18 10.48
N ILE A 162 3.95 12.41 9.98
CA ILE A 162 2.69 12.98 9.46
C ILE A 162 1.64 13.19 10.57
N ASN A 163 1.75 12.47 11.68
CA ASN A 163 0.77 12.48 12.78
C ASN A 163 1.40 12.19 14.15
N GLY A 164 2.68 12.50 14.34
CA GLY A 164 3.41 12.23 15.57
C GLY A 164 3.93 10.80 15.72
N VAL A 165 3.47 9.87 14.90
CA VAL A 165 3.79 8.43 14.96
C VAL A 165 4.41 7.91 13.67
N HIS A 166 3.72 8.15 12.55
CA HIS A 166 4.12 7.61 11.25
C HIS A 166 5.10 8.54 10.57
N LEU A 167 6.28 8.02 10.28
CA LEU A 167 7.32 8.77 9.61
C LEU A 167 6.89 9.23 8.22
N ASN A 168 7.27 10.45 7.85
CA ASN A 168 7.23 10.96 6.49
C ASN A 168 8.54 10.63 5.74
N GLU A 169 8.78 11.19 4.57
CA GLU A 169 9.98 10.93 3.77
C GLU A 169 11.29 11.23 4.54
N GLU A 170 11.37 12.40 5.18
CA GLU A 170 12.53 12.79 5.99
C GLU A 170 12.73 11.85 7.17
N GLY A 171 11.64 11.45 7.82
CA GLY A 171 11.66 10.47 8.90
C GLY A 171 12.17 9.11 8.44
N TYR A 172 11.74 8.62 7.28
CA TYR A 172 12.23 7.35 6.73
C TYR A 172 13.68 7.43 6.23
N ARG A 173 14.14 8.58 5.78
CA ARG A 173 15.55 8.78 5.46
C ARG A 173 16.42 8.68 6.72
N ALA A 174 16.01 9.36 7.81
CA ALA A 174 16.68 9.30 9.09
C ALA A 174 16.64 7.87 9.69
N PHE A 175 15.48 7.23 9.66
CA PHE A 175 15.31 5.83 10.09
C PHE A 175 16.21 4.88 9.30
N GLY A 176 16.23 4.97 7.98
CA GLY A 176 17.07 4.12 7.14
C GLY A 176 18.57 4.29 7.46
N SER A 177 19.00 5.54 7.66
CA SER A 177 20.38 5.86 8.05
C SER A 177 20.72 5.31 9.45
N ALA A 178 19.81 5.46 10.42
CA ALA A 178 20.00 4.95 11.78
C ALA A 178 20.08 3.42 11.79
N LEU A 179 19.18 2.76 11.06
CA LEU A 179 19.17 1.30 10.94
C LEU A 179 20.46 0.79 10.29
N PHE A 180 20.88 1.42 9.20
CA PHE A 180 22.13 1.08 8.52
C PHE A 180 23.35 1.24 9.46
N LYS A 181 23.44 2.38 10.13
CA LYS A 181 24.52 2.64 11.09
C LYS A 181 24.52 1.65 12.25
N GLY A 182 23.34 1.28 12.75
CA GLY A 182 23.20 0.30 13.83
C GLY A 182 23.65 -1.11 13.43
N ILE A 183 23.60 -1.46 12.14
CA ILE A 183 24.02 -2.77 11.63
C ILE A 183 25.52 -2.77 11.32
N PHE A 184 26.03 -1.76 10.63
CA PHE A 184 27.38 -1.75 10.08
C PHE A 184 28.38 -0.90 10.88
N ASN A 185 27.90 -0.14 11.87
CA ASN A 185 28.69 0.81 12.67
C ASN A 185 29.42 1.88 11.84
N VAL A 186 28.91 2.18 10.66
CA VAL A 186 29.37 3.26 9.78
C VAL A 186 28.15 4.02 9.26
N SER A 187 28.31 5.30 8.93
CA SER A 187 27.24 6.08 8.28
C SER A 187 27.09 5.62 6.85
N PRO A 188 25.85 5.58 6.31
CA PRO A 188 25.66 5.27 4.90
C PRO A 188 26.23 6.38 4.02
N GLU A 189 26.71 6.00 2.84
CA GLU A 189 27.05 6.96 1.79
C GLU A 189 25.74 7.56 1.21
N PRO A 190 25.81 8.79 0.64
CA PRO A 190 24.69 9.33 -0.09
C PRO A 190 24.24 8.37 -1.21
N ILE A 191 22.95 8.17 -1.33
CA ILE A 191 22.38 7.35 -2.40
C ILE A 191 22.07 8.21 -3.64
N ASN A 192 22.21 7.58 -4.80
CA ASN A 192 21.67 8.11 -6.02
C ASN A 192 20.13 7.99 -5.99
N GLU A 193 19.42 9.06 -6.29
CA GLU A 193 17.96 9.08 -6.33
C GLU A 193 17.39 8.05 -7.32
N GLU A 194 18.03 7.84 -8.45
CA GLU A 194 17.65 6.81 -9.43
C GLU A 194 17.68 5.39 -8.82
N LEU A 195 18.66 5.09 -7.97
CA LEU A 195 18.70 3.82 -7.24
C LEU A 195 17.52 3.70 -6.28
N ARG A 196 17.17 4.78 -5.57
CA ARG A 196 16.05 4.80 -4.63
C ARG A 196 14.71 4.61 -5.35
N LEU A 197 14.51 5.32 -6.45
CA LEU A 197 13.30 5.18 -7.27
C LEU A 197 13.17 3.77 -7.87
N ALA A 198 14.28 3.16 -8.29
CA ALA A 198 14.30 1.78 -8.76
C ALA A 198 13.88 0.79 -7.64
N VAL A 199 14.35 1.02 -6.42
CA VAL A 199 13.94 0.23 -5.24
C VAL A 199 12.45 0.41 -4.94
N VAL A 200 11.93 1.62 -4.99
CA VAL A 200 10.51 1.91 -4.76
C VAL A 200 9.64 1.21 -5.82
N GLU A 201 10.03 1.29 -7.10
CA GLU A 201 9.31 0.62 -8.19
C GLU A 201 9.31 -0.91 -8.00
N LYS A 202 10.43 -1.52 -7.65
CA LYS A 202 10.49 -2.94 -7.31
C LYS A 202 9.58 -3.29 -6.13
N ASN A 203 9.57 -2.45 -5.09
CA ASN A 203 8.72 -2.64 -3.93
C ASN A 203 7.24 -2.57 -4.31
N LYS A 204 6.83 -1.68 -5.21
CA LYS A 204 5.47 -1.59 -5.75
C LYS A 204 5.06 -2.91 -6.40
N GLN A 205 5.89 -3.50 -7.25
CA GLN A 205 5.60 -4.79 -7.89
C GLN A 205 5.50 -5.92 -6.87
N PHE A 206 6.43 -5.95 -5.90
CA PHE A 206 6.38 -6.96 -4.86
C PHE A 206 5.18 -6.79 -3.90
N PHE A 207 4.79 -5.57 -3.59
CA PHE A 207 3.58 -5.30 -2.81
C PHE A 207 2.33 -5.86 -3.51
N ARG A 208 2.18 -5.63 -4.81
CA ARG A 208 1.09 -6.22 -5.61
C ARG A 208 1.12 -7.76 -5.59
N ARG A 209 2.31 -8.36 -5.57
CA ARG A 209 2.50 -9.81 -5.43
C ARG A 209 2.08 -10.32 -4.04
N TYR A 210 2.46 -9.61 -2.99
CA TYR A 210 2.28 -10.04 -1.61
C TYR A 210 0.92 -9.65 -1.04
N ARG A 211 0.45 -8.46 -1.35
CA ARG A 211 -0.81 -7.88 -0.85
C ARG A 211 -1.64 -7.32 -2.00
N PRO A 212 -2.10 -8.18 -2.91
CA PRO A 212 -2.95 -7.70 -4.00
C PRO A 212 -4.25 -7.14 -3.44
N LEU A 213 -4.77 -6.13 -4.11
CA LEU A 213 -6.09 -5.61 -3.81
C LEU A 213 -7.13 -6.72 -3.96
N ASN A 214 -8.20 -6.65 -3.18
CA ASN A 214 -9.33 -7.55 -3.25
C ASN A 214 -8.97 -9.04 -3.06
N THR A 215 -8.31 -9.35 -1.95
CA THR A 215 -7.88 -10.71 -1.59
C THR A 215 -9.02 -11.73 -1.58
N PHE A 216 -10.28 -11.29 -1.42
CA PHE A 216 -11.46 -12.15 -1.43
C PHE A 216 -11.63 -12.94 -2.74
N TYR A 217 -11.16 -12.40 -3.86
CA TYR A 217 -11.23 -13.03 -5.17
C TYR A 217 -10.24 -14.18 -5.33
N TYR A 218 -9.15 -14.24 -4.59
CA TYR A 218 -8.18 -15.35 -4.74
C TYR A 218 -7.96 -16.17 -3.47
N THR A 219 -8.27 -15.65 -2.27
CA THR A 219 -8.19 -16.42 -1.02
C THR A 219 -9.55 -16.72 -0.41
N GLY A 220 -10.54 -15.89 -0.65
CA GLY A 220 -11.87 -15.94 -0.06
C GLY A 220 -12.91 -16.68 -0.87
N GLY A 221 -14.18 -16.36 -0.64
CA GLY A 221 -15.33 -17.07 -1.19
C GLY A 221 -15.52 -16.94 -2.71
N ARG A 222 -14.93 -15.92 -3.34
CA ARG A 222 -14.98 -15.72 -4.80
C ARG A 222 -13.75 -16.22 -5.55
N LYS A 223 -12.93 -17.07 -4.92
CA LYS A 223 -11.71 -17.61 -5.52
C LYS A 223 -11.91 -18.55 -6.73
N GLY A 224 -13.11 -19.05 -6.97
CA GLY A 224 -13.42 -20.02 -8.01
C GLY A 224 -12.86 -19.63 -9.38
N ARG A 225 -13.73 -19.23 -10.32
CA ARG A 225 -13.32 -18.90 -11.69
C ARG A 225 -12.36 -17.69 -11.76
N TYR A 226 -12.69 -16.61 -11.07
CA TYR A 226 -11.89 -15.39 -11.12
C TYR A 226 -10.54 -15.54 -10.42
N GLY A 227 -10.53 -16.03 -9.18
CA GLY A 227 -9.32 -16.11 -8.39
C GLY A 227 -8.22 -16.93 -9.05
N TYR A 228 -8.56 -18.08 -9.61
CA TYR A 228 -7.57 -18.97 -10.21
C TYR A 228 -7.14 -18.56 -11.63
N LEU A 229 -8.02 -17.94 -12.41
CA LEU A 229 -7.71 -17.58 -13.79
C LEU A 229 -7.06 -16.19 -13.89
N ASP A 230 -7.50 -15.24 -13.08
CA ASP A 230 -7.08 -13.85 -13.19
C ASP A 230 -5.96 -13.52 -12.19
N PHE A 231 -6.16 -13.83 -10.92
CA PHE A 231 -5.26 -13.38 -9.85
C PHE A 231 -3.98 -14.23 -9.72
N LEU A 232 -4.08 -15.56 -9.76
CA LEU A 232 -2.90 -16.40 -9.59
C LEU A 232 -1.86 -16.25 -10.71
N PRO A 233 -2.22 -16.14 -11.99
CA PRO A 233 -1.27 -15.81 -13.05
C PRO A 233 -0.63 -14.44 -12.86
N ALA A 234 -1.41 -13.41 -12.50
CA ALA A 234 -0.90 -12.07 -12.26
C ALA A 234 0.08 -12.04 -11.07
N MET A 235 -0.17 -12.83 -10.00
CA MET A 235 0.76 -12.92 -8.87
C MET A 235 2.13 -13.48 -9.31
N LYS A 236 2.17 -14.43 -10.25
CA LYS A 236 3.42 -14.92 -10.83
C LYS A 236 4.12 -13.85 -11.67
N ASN A 237 3.36 -13.10 -12.43
CA ASN A 237 3.90 -12.00 -13.23
C ASN A 237 4.54 -10.92 -12.35
N PHE A 238 3.91 -10.53 -11.25
CA PHE A 238 4.50 -9.58 -10.29
C PHE A 238 5.79 -10.08 -9.66
N GLU A 239 5.91 -11.38 -9.41
CA GLU A 239 7.17 -11.98 -8.95
C GLU A 239 8.28 -11.82 -10.00
N ILE A 240 7.99 -12.09 -11.29
CA ILE A 240 8.93 -11.91 -12.39
C ILE A 240 9.30 -10.43 -12.52
N MET A 241 8.31 -9.53 -12.50
CA MET A 241 8.53 -8.08 -12.57
C MET A 241 9.42 -7.57 -11.43
N ALA A 242 9.19 -8.02 -10.20
CA ALA A 242 10.03 -7.65 -9.06
C ALA A 242 11.48 -8.14 -9.25
N ASN A 243 11.67 -9.37 -9.75
CA ASN A 243 13.00 -9.91 -10.04
C ASN A 243 13.71 -9.17 -11.17
N ASN A 244 12.97 -8.73 -12.21
CA ASN A 244 13.53 -7.91 -13.29
C ASN A 244 14.06 -6.57 -12.76
N ARG A 245 13.34 -5.94 -11.82
CA ARG A 245 13.78 -4.69 -11.16
C ARG A 245 15.02 -4.93 -10.28
N ASP A 246 15.13 -6.09 -9.60
CA ASP A 246 16.34 -6.42 -8.86
C ASP A 246 17.58 -6.42 -9.76
N GLN A 247 17.49 -6.95 -10.98
CA GLN A 247 18.61 -6.95 -11.95
C GLN A 247 19.05 -5.51 -12.28
N SER A 248 18.12 -4.61 -12.52
CA SER A 248 18.43 -3.21 -12.79
C SER A 248 18.98 -2.50 -11.53
N ILE A 249 18.43 -2.76 -10.35
CA ILE A 249 18.93 -2.24 -9.06
C ILE A 249 20.40 -2.63 -8.87
N TRP A 250 20.76 -3.89 -9.11
CA TRP A 250 22.15 -4.35 -8.99
C TRP A 250 23.07 -3.68 -10.01
N SER A 251 22.60 -3.49 -11.25
CA SER A 251 23.34 -2.79 -12.29
C SER A 251 23.60 -1.33 -11.92
N ILE A 252 22.61 -0.64 -11.36
CA ILE A 252 22.77 0.74 -10.87
C ILE A 252 23.72 0.79 -9.68
N ALA A 253 23.55 -0.10 -8.68
CA ALA A 253 24.40 -0.14 -7.50
C ALA A 253 25.87 -0.42 -7.83
N GLN A 254 26.13 -1.20 -8.89
CA GLN A 254 27.47 -1.50 -9.42
C GLN A 254 28.02 -0.40 -10.35
N GLY A 255 27.24 0.64 -10.64
CA GLY A 255 27.65 1.71 -11.57
C GLY A 255 27.66 1.32 -13.04
N LYS A 256 27.03 0.20 -13.41
CA LYS A 256 26.90 -0.26 -14.81
C LYS A 256 25.79 0.46 -15.54
N GLU A 257 24.76 0.88 -14.84
CA GLU A 257 23.64 1.68 -15.33
C GLU A 257 23.45 2.91 -14.45
N THR A 258 22.86 3.97 -15.00
CA THR A 258 22.64 5.24 -14.30
C THR A 258 21.19 5.43 -13.83
N LYS A 259 20.25 4.67 -14.40
CA LYS A 259 18.81 4.75 -14.09
C LYS A 259 18.15 3.39 -14.25
N LEU A 260 16.93 3.27 -13.71
CA LEU A 260 16.11 2.08 -13.86
C LEU A 260 15.87 1.77 -15.35
N LYS A 261 16.16 0.52 -15.70
CA LYS A 261 15.83 -0.04 -17.00
C LYS A 261 14.88 -1.21 -16.79
N ILE A 262 13.66 -1.04 -17.25
CA ILE A 262 12.62 -2.06 -17.13
C ILE A 262 12.66 -2.92 -18.41
N ASP A 263 12.86 -4.22 -18.23
CA ASP A 263 12.71 -5.22 -19.28
C ASP A 263 11.79 -6.32 -18.75
N ASP A 264 10.53 -6.25 -19.14
CA ASP A 264 9.50 -7.21 -18.79
C ASP A 264 9.12 -8.12 -19.96
N SER A 265 9.99 -8.25 -20.98
CA SER A 265 9.76 -9.10 -22.16
C SER A 265 9.60 -10.59 -21.82
N ASN A 266 10.05 -11.00 -20.63
CA ASN A 266 9.90 -12.35 -20.09
C ASN A 266 8.64 -12.57 -19.24
N VAL A 267 7.80 -11.55 -19.09
CA VAL A 267 6.53 -11.64 -18.34
C VAL A 267 5.49 -12.25 -19.27
N PRO A 268 4.88 -13.40 -18.89
CA PRO A 268 3.85 -14.01 -19.71
C PRO A 268 2.59 -13.16 -19.80
N ASP A 269 1.91 -13.24 -20.94
CA ASP A 269 0.58 -12.69 -21.08
C ASP A 269 -0.38 -13.34 -20.07
N LEU A 270 -1.33 -12.56 -19.58
CA LEU A 270 -2.40 -13.10 -18.74
C LEU A 270 -3.36 -13.94 -19.61
N PRO A 271 -3.88 -15.05 -19.07
CA PRO A 271 -4.90 -15.82 -19.77
C PRO A 271 -6.13 -14.97 -20.10
N GLU A 272 -6.73 -15.20 -21.26
CA GLU A 272 -8.03 -14.61 -21.57
C GLU A 272 -9.06 -15.04 -20.52
N THR A 273 -9.75 -14.07 -19.96
CA THR A 273 -10.80 -14.33 -18.98
C THR A 273 -12.15 -14.31 -19.68
N SER A 274 -12.92 -15.38 -19.52
CA SER A 274 -14.29 -15.40 -20.01
C SER A 274 -15.20 -14.66 -19.06
N GLN A 275 -15.41 -13.38 -19.32
CA GLN A 275 -16.33 -12.54 -18.55
C GLN A 275 -17.74 -12.50 -19.11
N SER A 276 -17.97 -13.07 -20.28
CA SER A 276 -19.28 -13.06 -20.87
C SER A 276 -20.31 -13.74 -19.95
N ARG A 277 -21.25 -13.01 -19.54
CA ARG A 277 -22.25 -13.40 -18.58
C ARG A 277 -23.62 -13.16 -19.10
N GLY A 278 -23.97 -13.80 -20.17
CA GLY A 278 -25.23 -13.59 -20.83
C GLY A 278 -25.23 -12.29 -21.65
N GLY A 279 -25.97 -12.26 -22.70
CA GLY A 279 -26.15 -11.05 -23.53
C GLY A 279 -27.16 -10.14 -22.87
N ASN A 280 -26.72 -9.13 -22.15
CA ASN A 280 -27.58 -7.98 -21.94
C ASN A 280 -27.69 -7.26 -23.28
N LYS A 281 -28.90 -6.98 -23.70
CA LYS A 281 -29.14 -6.09 -24.85
C LYS A 281 -28.99 -4.66 -24.34
N TRP A 282 -28.00 -3.97 -24.82
CA TRP A 282 -27.84 -2.54 -24.56
C TRP A 282 -28.99 -1.78 -25.20
N MET A 283 -29.58 -0.87 -24.47
CA MET A 283 -30.57 0.07 -24.96
C MET A 283 -29.89 1.44 -25.10
N SER A 284 -30.29 2.20 -26.11
CA SER A 284 -29.94 3.61 -26.17
C SER A 284 -30.62 4.38 -25.04
N ALA A 285 -30.09 5.54 -24.65
CA ALA A 285 -30.73 6.40 -23.66
C ALA A 285 -32.16 6.78 -24.07
N GLU A 286 -32.39 7.00 -25.34
CA GLU A 286 -33.73 7.29 -25.90
C GLU A 286 -34.68 6.09 -25.77
N ASP A 287 -34.23 4.87 -26.06
CA ASP A 287 -35.05 3.66 -25.95
C ASP A 287 -35.32 3.32 -24.47
N GLU A 288 -34.36 3.54 -23.58
CA GLU A 288 -34.55 3.37 -22.15
C GLU A 288 -35.59 4.36 -21.62
N LEU A 289 -35.49 5.64 -22.00
CA LEU A 289 -36.46 6.67 -21.63
C LEU A 289 -37.87 6.30 -22.03
N LYS A 290 -38.10 5.75 -23.25
CA LYS A 290 -39.37 5.29 -23.73
C LYS A 290 -39.90 4.06 -22.99
N SER A 291 -39.05 3.29 -22.34
CA SER A 291 -39.42 2.07 -21.61
C SER A 291 -40.02 2.32 -20.23
N PHE A 292 -39.87 3.52 -19.68
CA PHE A 292 -40.40 3.85 -18.37
C PHE A 292 -41.94 3.91 -18.34
N THR A 293 -42.51 3.32 -17.32
CA THR A 293 -43.93 3.52 -16.98
C THR A 293 -43.99 4.42 -15.75
N ILE A 294 -44.47 5.63 -15.96
CA ILE A 294 -44.52 6.66 -14.88
C ILE A 294 -45.97 7.07 -14.60
N ASP A 295 -46.19 7.59 -13.40
CA ASP A 295 -47.46 8.22 -13.03
C ASP A 295 -47.70 9.45 -13.94
N PRO A 296 -48.92 9.62 -14.53
CA PRO A 296 -49.21 10.69 -15.48
C PRO A 296 -49.05 12.13 -14.93
N ARG A 297 -48.80 12.29 -13.66
CA ARG A 297 -48.51 13.58 -13.03
C ARG A 297 -47.03 13.99 -13.16
N PHE A 298 -46.17 13.09 -13.61
CA PHE A 298 -44.74 13.32 -13.74
C PHE A 298 -44.29 13.15 -15.19
N GLU A 299 -43.22 13.82 -15.51
CA GLU A 299 -42.46 13.62 -16.73
C GLU A 299 -41.05 13.15 -16.36
N VAL A 300 -40.43 12.39 -17.22
CA VAL A 300 -39.03 11.97 -17.08
C VAL A 300 -38.25 12.41 -18.30
N ASN A 301 -37.08 13.00 -18.08
CA ASN A 301 -36.15 13.35 -19.15
C ASN A 301 -34.79 12.69 -18.86
N CYS A 302 -33.97 12.55 -19.88
CA CYS A 302 -32.57 12.15 -19.73
C CYS A 302 -31.74 13.42 -19.53
N PHE A 303 -31.17 13.60 -18.33
CA PHE A 303 -30.31 14.74 -18.02
C PHE A 303 -28.94 14.58 -18.70
N ALA A 304 -28.39 13.38 -18.68
CA ALA A 304 -27.11 13.03 -19.31
C ALA A 304 -27.04 11.53 -19.56
N SER A 305 -26.28 11.13 -20.56
CA SER A 305 -25.98 9.74 -20.87
C SER A 305 -24.51 9.57 -21.24
N GLU A 306 -23.98 8.35 -21.11
CA GLU A 306 -22.65 8.03 -21.61
C GLU A 306 -22.52 8.07 -23.13
N GLU A 307 -23.60 8.14 -23.86
CA GLU A 307 -23.62 8.36 -25.32
C GLU A 307 -23.14 9.78 -25.66
N ASP A 308 -23.52 10.75 -24.82
CA ASP A 308 -23.15 12.16 -24.99
C ASP A 308 -21.85 12.49 -24.18
N PHE A 309 -21.71 11.88 -23.00
CA PHE A 309 -20.61 12.11 -22.06
C PHE A 309 -19.97 10.79 -21.65
N PRO A 310 -19.05 10.21 -22.43
CA PRO A 310 -18.46 8.89 -22.14
C PRO A 310 -17.79 8.77 -20.77
N ASP A 311 -17.33 9.88 -20.18
CA ASP A 311 -16.68 9.90 -18.87
C ASP A 311 -17.63 9.61 -17.70
N ILE A 312 -18.95 9.64 -17.90
CA ILE A 312 -19.92 9.25 -16.87
C ILE A 312 -20.29 7.76 -16.89
N ALA A 313 -19.59 6.95 -17.67
CA ALA A 313 -19.87 5.52 -17.74
C ALA A 313 -19.83 4.86 -16.36
N CYS A 314 -20.79 3.97 -16.10
CA CYS A 314 -20.97 3.27 -14.82
C CYS A 314 -21.08 4.22 -13.61
N PRO A 315 -22.09 5.12 -13.58
CA PRO A 315 -22.29 6.04 -12.46
C PRO A 315 -22.69 5.27 -11.19
N ILE A 316 -22.02 5.58 -10.10
CA ILE A 316 -22.23 4.93 -8.78
C ILE A 316 -23.03 5.86 -7.85
N GLN A 317 -22.69 7.14 -7.83
CA GLN A 317 -23.36 8.14 -7.00
C GLN A 317 -23.42 9.48 -7.68
N ILE A 318 -24.50 10.23 -7.42
CA ILE A 318 -24.67 11.60 -7.89
C ILE A 318 -24.96 12.56 -6.74
N ARG A 319 -24.50 13.81 -6.86
CA ARG A 319 -24.77 14.92 -5.93
C ARG A 319 -24.86 16.23 -6.68
N TRP A 320 -25.78 17.08 -6.25
CA TRP A 320 -25.82 18.47 -6.70
C TRP A 320 -24.98 19.35 -5.78
N ASP A 321 -24.17 20.23 -6.34
CA ASP A 321 -23.48 21.23 -5.57
C ASP A 321 -24.34 22.51 -5.38
N SER A 322 -23.82 23.47 -4.61
CA SER A 322 -24.52 24.74 -4.33
C SER A 322 -24.65 25.66 -5.56
N LYS A 323 -24.01 25.33 -6.66
CA LYS A 323 -24.09 26.07 -7.95
C LYS A 323 -25.04 25.40 -8.93
N GLY A 324 -25.73 24.33 -8.53
CA GLY A 324 -26.63 23.59 -9.40
C GLY A 324 -25.95 22.65 -10.40
N ARG A 325 -24.66 22.31 -10.20
CA ARG A 325 -23.94 21.37 -11.05
C ARG A 325 -24.09 19.95 -10.51
N LEU A 326 -24.26 18.98 -11.40
CA LEU A 326 -24.35 17.58 -11.03
C LEU A 326 -22.95 16.95 -11.00
N TRP A 327 -22.60 16.44 -9.85
CA TRP A 327 -21.36 15.67 -9.65
C TRP A 327 -21.67 14.19 -9.70
N VAL A 328 -20.85 13.42 -10.40
CA VAL A 328 -21.06 11.99 -10.65
C VAL A 328 -19.77 11.23 -10.33
N ALA A 329 -19.84 10.31 -9.38
CA ALA A 329 -18.77 9.31 -9.20
C ALA A 329 -19.01 8.16 -10.18
N CYS A 330 -18.00 7.84 -10.96
CA CYS A 330 -18.06 6.86 -12.05
C CYS A 330 -17.00 5.79 -11.83
N SER A 331 -17.39 4.52 -12.00
CA SER A 331 -16.46 3.41 -11.82
C SER A 331 -16.66 2.33 -12.86
N THR A 332 -15.91 2.40 -13.94
CA THR A 332 -15.85 1.37 -14.97
C THR A 332 -15.14 0.10 -14.51
N THR A 333 -14.38 0.18 -13.40
CA THR A 333 -13.65 -0.94 -12.81
C THR A 333 -14.45 -1.72 -11.77
N TYR A 334 -15.63 -1.22 -11.36
CA TYR A 334 -16.50 -1.94 -10.43
C TYR A 334 -16.96 -3.30 -11.01
N PRO A 335 -16.98 -4.42 -10.27
CA PRO A 335 -16.74 -4.55 -8.82
C PRO A 335 -15.28 -4.87 -8.45
N HIS A 336 -14.38 -4.95 -9.37
CA HIS A 336 -12.96 -5.18 -9.12
C HIS A 336 -12.12 -4.82 -10.34
N ILE A 337 -10.90 -4.41 -10.08
CA ILE A 337 -9.86 -4.21 -11.09
C ILE A 337 -9.05 -5.48 -11.29
N TYR A 338 -8.60 -5.76 -12.51
CA TYR A 338 -7.67 -6.84 -12.77
C TYR A 338 -6.29 -6.56 -12.17
N PRO A 339 -5.63 -7.58 -11.63
CA PRO A 339 -4.27 -7.40 -11.13
C PRO A 339 -3.35 -6.79 -12.19
N GLY A 340 -2.68 -5.71 -11.82
CA GLY A 340 -1.77 -4.98 -12.70
C GLY A 340 -2.38 -3.89 -13.55
N GLN A 341 -3.70 -3.77 -13.59
CA GLN A 341 -4.33 -2.58 -14.14
C GLN A 341 -4.16 -1.40 -13.19
N GLU A 342 -3.90 -0.24 -13.74
CA GLU A 342 -4.00 1.01 -13.00
C GLU A 342 -5.48 1.44 -13.02
N PRO A 343 -6.06 1.81 -11.88
CA PRO A 343 -7.40 2.36 -11.84
C PRO A 343 -7.42 3.74 -12.50
N ASN A 344 -8.54 4.08 -13.11
CA ASN A 344 -8.79 5.41 -13.67
C ASN A 344 -10.28 5.73 -13.62
N ASP A 345 -10.90 5.45 -12.48
CA ASP A 345 -12.25 5.86 -12.21
C ASP A 345 -12.28 7.36 -11.86
N LYS A 346 -13.44 7.99 -11.95
CA LYS A 346 -13.52 9.45 -12.03
C LYS A 346 -14.62 10.04 -11.16
N ILE A 347 -14.46 11.31 -10.84
CA ILE A 347 -15.55 12.22 -10.47
C ILE A 347 -15.69 13.23 -11.58
N VAL A 348 -16.88 13.29 -12.17
CA VAL A 348 -17.23 14.16 -13.29
C VAL A 348 -18.25 15.20 -12.85
N ILE A 349 -18.13 16.42 -13.34
CA ILE A 349 -19.09 17.49 -13.15
C ILE A 349 -19.86 17.68 -14.46
N LEU A 350 -21.19 17.70 -14.37
CA LEU A 350 -22.10 18.01 -15.47
C LEU A 350 -22.79 19.33 -15.19
N GLU A 351 -22.93 20.15 -16.21
CA GLU A 351 -23.57 21.45 -16.15
C GLU A 351 -24.65 21.55 -17.25
N ASP A 352 -25.83 22.04 -16.85
CA ASP A 352 -26.90 22.51 -17.74
C ASP A 352 -26.73 24.05 -17.76
N THR A 353 -26.26 24.59 -18.88
CA THR A 353 -25.88 26.01 -18.96
C THR A 353 -26.99 26.86 -19.56
N ASP A 354 -28.03 26.27 -20.12
CA ASP A 354 -29.17 26.95 -20.73
C ASP A 354 -30.52 26.65 -20.08
N ASP A 355 -30.51 25.89 -18.96
CA ASP A 355 -31.67 25.54 -18.14
C ASP A 355 -32.74 24.73 -18.90
N ASP A 356 -32.36 23.91 -19.89
CA ASP A 356 -33.29 23.07 -20.65
C ASP A 356 -33.56 21.69 -19.99
N GLY A 357 -32.90 21.42 -18.87
CA GLY A 357 -33.03 20.17 -18.13
C GLY A 357 -32.10 19.05 -18.64
N LYS A 358 -31.10 19.38 -19.46
CA LYS A 358 -30.07 18.49 -19.94
C LYS A 358 -28.71 19.09 -19.76
N ALA A 359 -27.74 18.23 -19.47
CA ALA A 359 -26.36 18.68 -19.44
C ALA A 359 -25.84 18.95 -20.85
N ASP A 360 -25.19 20.09 -21.02
CA ASP A 360 -24.52 20.50 -22.25
C ASP A 360 -23.00 20.60 -22.08
N LYS A 361 -22.50 20.47 -20.84
CA LYS A 361 -21.09 20.54 -20.54
C LYS A 361 -20.70 19.52 -19.50
N SER A 362 -19.54 18.86 -19.71
CA SER A 362 -18.91 17.99 -18.72
C SER A 362 -17.45 18.36 -18.48
N SER A 363 -16.97 18.10 -17.28
CA SER A 363 -15.55 18.19 -16.93
C SER A 363 -15.17 17.08 -15.97
N VAL A 364 -14.03 16.44 -16.19
CA VAL A 364 -13.44 15.53 -15.23
C VAL A 364 -12.82 16.38 -14.12
N TRP A 365 -13.32 16.21 -12.90
CA TRP A 365 -12.82 16.95 -11.74
C TRP A 365 -11.70 16.21 -11.02
N ALA A 366 -11.78 14.89 -10.95
CA ALA A 366 -10.72 14.02 -10.45
C ALA A 366 -10.72 12.70 -11.23
N ASP A 367 -9.55 12.16 -11.46
CA ASP A 367 -9.33 10.86 -12.09
C ASP A 367 -8.33 10.03 -11.27
N ASP A 368 -7.83 8.93 -11.82
CA ASP A 368 -6.96 7.96 -11.16
C ASP A 368 -7.56 7.39 -9.84
N LEU A 369 -8.87 7.45 -9.68
CA LEU A 369 -9.58 6.91 -8.53
C LEU A 369 -9.81 5.39 -8.68
N HIS A 370 -9.93 4.71 -7.55
CA HIS A 370 -10.20 3.28 -7.54
C HIS A 370 -11.54 2.97 -6.88
N ILE A 371 -12.53 2.65 -7.71
CA ILE A 371 -13.89 2.28 -7.27
C ILE A 371 -14.46 3.31 -6.28
N PRO A 372 -14.66 4.57 -6.69
CA PRO A 372 -15.24 5.61 -5.82
C PRO A 372 -16.73 5.32 -5.58
N LEU A 373 -17.02 4.59 -4.50
CA LEU A 373 -18.37 4.15 -4.16
C LEU A 373 -19.26 5.28 -3.63
N SER A 374 -18.67 6.31 -3.04
CA SER A 374 -19.42 7.46 -2.57
C SER A 374 -18.53 8.67 -2.37
N PHE A 375 -19.13 9.86 -2.39
CA PHE A 375 -18.46 11.09 -2.03
C PHE A 375 -19.40 12.06 -1.29
N GLU A 376 -18.81 13.00 -0.55
CA GLU A 376 -19.54 14.05 0.16
C GLU A 376 -18.72 15.34 0.18
N PHE A 377 -19.40 16.49 0.01
CA PHE A 377 -18.78 17.80 0.06
C PHE A 377 -18.46 18.22 1.50
N GLY A 378 -17.31 18.81 1.71
CA GLY A 378 -16.93 19.33 3.02
C GLY A 378 -15.58 20.04 3.02
N ASN A 379 -15.39 20.96 3.93
CA ASN A 379 -14.12 21.68 4.14
C ASN A 379 -13.50 22.33 2.88
N GLY A 380 -14.35 22.71 1.92
CA GLY A 380 -13.93 23.29 0.64
C GLY A 380 -13.32 22.27 -0.32
N GLY A 381 -13.67 21.01 -0.18
CA GLY A 381 -13.27 19.90 -1.05
C GLY A 381 -14.28 18.76 -0.99
N VAL A 382 -13.85 17.57 -1.35
CA VAL A 382 -14.66 16.36 -1.48
C VAL A 382 -14.01 15.22 -0.73
N TYR A 383 -14.76 14.58 0.16
CA TYR A 383 -14.39 13.32 0.78
C TYR A 383 -14.87 12.18 -0.09
N VAL A 384 -13.99 11.28 -0.47
CA VAL A 384 -14.28 10.15 -1.36
C VAL A 384 -14.01 8.85 -0.64
N SER A 385 -14.99 7.93 -0.65
CA SER A 385 -14.78 6.55 -0.24
C SER A 385 -14.39 5.73 -1.46
N GLU A 386 -13.14 5.36 -1.55
CA GLU A 386 -12.58 4.55 -2.63
C GLU A 386 -11.79 3.37 -2.08
N GLU A 387 -11.52 2.36 -2.87
CA GLU A 387 -10.79 1.19 -2.40
C GLU A 387 -9.26 1.34 -2.60
N PRO A 388 -8.45 1.12 -1.55
CA PRO A 388 -8.82 0.75 -0.17
C PRO A 388 -8.89 1.96 0.77
N ASP A 389 -8.98 3.18 0.25
CA ASP A 389 -8.72 4.42 0.96
C ASP A 389 -9.99 5.23 1.23
N PHE A 390 -9.86 6.18 2.13
CA PHE A 390 -10.81 7.27 2.32
C PHE A 390 -10.04 8.57 2.06
N THR A 391 -10.30 9.19 0.92
CA THR A 391 -9.49 10.26 0.35
C THR A 391 -10.18 11.62 0.49
N PHE A 392 -9.42 12.67 0.77
CA PHE A 392 -9.89 14.04 0.71
C PHE A 392 -9.21 14.75 -0.45
N LEU A 393 -10.01 15.19 -1.41
CA LEU A 393 -9.60 15.89 -2.61
C LEU A 393 -10.02 17.35 -2.53
N LYS A 394 -9.16 18.25 -2.96
CA LYS A 394 -9.43 19.69 -2.95
C LYS A 394 -8.73 20.38 -4.10
N ASP A 395 -9.49 21.16 -4.83
CA ASP A 395 -8.96 22.16 -5.76
C ASP A 395 -8.24 23.25 -4.95
N THR A 396 -6.91 23.31 -5.06
CA THR A 396 -6.08 24.24 -4.29
C THR A 396 -5.68 25.50 -5.05
N ASN A 397 -5.82 25.49 -6.38
CA ASN A 397 -5.43 26.58 -7.26
C ASN A 397 -6.65 27.30 -7.89
N GLY A 398 -7.85 26.74 -7.76
CA GLY A 398 -9.09 27.32 -8.25
C GLY A 398 -9.34 27.11 -9.74
N ASP A 399 -8.67 26.12 -10.38
CA ASP A 399 -8.85 25.83 -11.80
C ASP A 399 -10.05 24.92 -12.08
N GLY A 400 -10.65 24.38 -11.05
CA GLY A 400 -11.84 23.52 -11.15
C GLY A 400 -11.54 22.03 -11.29
N ILE A 401 -10.27 21.64 -11.12
CA ILE A 401 -9.77 20.27 -11.20
C ILE A 401 -9.05 19.88 -9.92
#